data_82a17655b828bc4c9e4ab3b4c95053a2
#
_entry.id   82a17655b828bc4c9e4ab3b4c95053a2
#
_cell.length_a   1.000
_cell.length_b   1.000
_cell.length_c   1.000
_cell.angle_alpha   90.00
_cell.angle_beta   90.00
_cell.angle_gamma   90.00
#
_symmetry.space_group_name_H-M   'P 1'
#
loop_
_entity.id
_entity.type
_entity.pdbx_description
1 polymer ?
#
loop_
_entity_poly.entity_id
_entity_poly.type
_entity_poly.pdbx_seq_one_letter_code
_entity_poly.pdbx_strand_id
1 'polypeptide(L)'
;MIHHPIFVINYSLPYNQKNTYLCGGPKYKAMAEKTRYSDEELEEFRQIILAKLEKARKDYEILKSSITHEESNDTMDTSPTFKVLEEGATTLSKEEAGRLAQRQLKFIQHLQAALVRIENKTYGICRETGKLISKERLRAVPHATLCIEAKNKQKT
;
A
#
# COMPACT_ATOMS: atom_id res chain seq x y z
N MET A 1 33.05 10.26 -59.35
CA MET A 1 33.77 11.11 -58.40
C MET A 1 32.97 12.37 -58.17
N ILE A 2 32.16 12.43 -57.12
CA ILE A 2 31.44 13.65 -56.74
C ILE A 2 31.51 13.71 -55.21
N HIS A 3 32.37 14.65 -54.75
CA HIS A 3 32.53 15.01 -53.35
C HIS A 3 31.40 15.92 -52.90
N HIS A 4 30.64 15.51 -51.85
CA HIS A 4 29.80 16.44 -51.12
C HIS A 4 30.48 16.90 -49.83
N PRO A 5 30.57 18.21 -49.58
CA PRO A 5 31.12 18.74 -48.32
C PRO A 5 30.05 18.71 -47.24
N ILE A 6 30.42 18.22 -46.06
CA ILE A 6 29.65 18.24 -44.83
C ILE A 6 29.63 19.68 -44.29
N PHE A 7 28.46 20.30 -44.25
CA PHE A 7 28.26 21.62 -43.64
C PHE A 7 28.10 21.43 -42.13
N VAL A 8 29.14 21.74 -41.37
CA VAL A 8 29.09 21.86 -39.92
C VAL A 8 28.56 23.25 -39.59
N ILE A 9 27.32 23.35 -39.15
CA ILE A 9 26.73 24.58 -38.64
C ILE A 9 27.09 24.72 -37.17
N ASN A 10 28.06 25.62 -36.91
CA ASN A 10 28.51 26.01 -35.58
C ASN A 10 27.58 27.12 -35.07
N TYR A 11 26.60 26.81 -34.19
CA TYR A 11 25.82 27.85 -33.52
C TYR A 11 26.57 28.34 -32.28
N SER A 12 27.42 29.32 -32.46
CA SER A 12 27.92 30.20 -31.40
C SER A 12 26.85 31.24 -31.07
N LEU A 13 26.11 31.05 -29.99
CA LEU A 13 25.28 32.11 -29.43
C LEU A 13 26.11 32.99 -28.50
N PRO A 14 26.11 34.32 -28.70
CA PRO A 14 26.81 35.23 -27.81
C PRO A 14 26.05 35.38 -26.49
N TYR A 15 26.72 35.03 -25.42
CA TYR A 15 26.30 35.32 -24.03
C TYR A 15 26.38 36.86 -23.84
N ASN A 16 25.24 37.53 -23.89
CA ASN A 16 25.18 38.94 -23.58
C ASN A 16 24.69 39.13 -22.13
N GLN A 17 25.66 39.54 -21.31
CA GLN A 17 25.42 40.05 -19.96
C GLN A 17 24.69 41.41 -20.02
N LYS A 18 23.91 41.65 -18.97
CA LYS A 18 23.30 42.88 -18.48
C LYS A 18 21.85 43.10 -18.85
N ASN A 19 21.01 42.61 -17.98
CA ASN A 19 19.79 43.35 -17.64
C ASN A 19 19.47 43.19 -16.15
N THR A 20 19.97 44.14 -15.36
CA THR A 20 19.57 44.41 -13.99
C THR A 20 18.21 45.10 -14.01
N TYR A 21 17.13 44.36 -13.84
CA TYR A 21 15.86 44.94 -13.40
C TYR A 21 15.48 44.40 -12.04
N LEU A 22 15.72 45.23 -11.04
CA LEU A 22 15.12 45.19 -9.72
C LEU A 22 13.60 45.29 -9.88
N CYS A 23 12.88 44.16 -9.77
CA CYS A 23 11.50 44.13 -9.41
C CYS A 23 11.31 42.93 -8.49
N GLY A 24 11.05 43.23 -7.21
CA GLY A 24 10.69 42.25 -6.20
C GLY A 24 9.37 41.59 -6.54
N GLY A 25 9.40 40.56 -7.37
CA GLY A 25 8.28 39.62 -7.53
C GLY A 25 8.32 38.61 -6.40
N PRO A 26 7.15 38.11 -5.96
CA PRO A 26 7.09 37.09 -4.90
C PRO A 26 7.91 35.89 -5.35
N LYS A 27 8.87 35.50 -4.52
CA LYS A 27 9.64 34.26 -4.67
C LYS A 27 8.68 33.11 -4.60
N TYR A 28 8.11 32.69 -5.71
CA TYR A 28 7.50 31.38 -5.82
C TYR A 28 8.63 30.39 -5.60
N LYS A 29 8.78 29.98 -4.36
CA LYS A 29 9.56 28.81 -4.01
C LYS A 29 8.88 27.68 -4.76
N ALA A 30 9.41 27.29 -5.91
CA ALA A 30 9.01 26.07 -6.58
C ALA A 30 9.21 24.99 -5.53
N MET A 31 8.13 24.58 -4.88
CA MET A 31 8.13 23.41 -4.02
C MET A 31 8.42 22.25 -4.96
N ALA A 32 9.68 21.81 -4.97
CA ALA A 32 10.06 20.58 -5.63
C ALA A 32 9.06 19.53 -5.12
N GLU A 33 8.17 19.08 -6.00
CA GLU A 33 7.18 18.05 -5.63
C GLU A 33 7.98 16.87 -5.10
N LYS A 34 7.82 16.57 -3.81
CA LYS A 34 8.47 15.41 -3.18
C LYS A 34 8.08 14.18 -3.98
N THR A 35 9.01 13.57 -4.66
CA THR A 35 8.78 12.35 -5.44
C THR A 35 8.81 11.10 -4.57
N ARG A 36 9.37 11.18 -3.35
CA ARG A 36 9.44 10.09 -2.38
C ARG A 36 9.45 10.61 -0.94
N TYR A 37 9.13 9.74 0.00
CA TYR A 37 9.24 10.00 1.43
C TYR A 37 10.70 10.00 1.90
N SER A 38 11.01 10.78 2.95
CA SER A 38 12.32 10.75 3.61
C SER A 38 12.52 9.44 4.37
N ASP A 39 13.78 9.10 4.68
CA ASP A 39 14.10 7.87 5.40
C ASP A 39 13.48 7.88 6.83
N GLU A 40 13.36 9.06 7.46
CA GLU A 40 12.69 9.24 8.75
C GLU A 40 11.18 8.97 8.66
N GLU A 41 10.52 9.51 7.61
CA GLU A 41 9.11 9.26 7.36
C GLU A 41 8.84 7.77 7.05
N LEU A 42 9.74 7.11 6.33
CA LEU A 42 9.65 5.68 6.04
C LEU A 42 9.77 4.84 7.30
N GLU A 43 10.63 5.23 8.25
CA GLU A 43 10.75 4.53 9.54
C GLU A 43 9.48 4.70 10.40
N GLU A 44 8.85 5.90 10.42
CA GLU A 44 7.54 6.09 11.06
C GLU A 44 6.51 5.09 10.51
N PHE A 45 6.41 4.99 9.17
CA PHE A 45 5.48 4.05 8.53
C PHE A 45 5.84 2.59 8.81
N ARG A 46 7.12 2.25 8.87
CA ARG A 46 7.58 0.91 9.23
C ARG A 46 7.06 0.48 10.60
N GLN A 47 7.17 1.34 11.61
CA GLN A 47 6.67 1.06 12.96
C GLN A 47 5.14 0.85 12.96
N ILE A 48 4.40 1.68 12.24
CA ILE A 48 2.94 1.53 12.10
C ILE A 48 2.59 0.19 11.45
N ILE A 49 3.31 -0.22 10.41
CA ILE A 49 3.07 -1.47 9.70
C ILE A 49 3.40 -2.67 10.58
N LEU A 50 4.51 -2.64 11.32
CA LEU A 50 4.91 -3.71 12.23
C LEU A 50 3.86 -3.93 13.33
N ALA A 51 3.38 -2.86 13.96
CA ALA A 51 2.33 -2.94 14.98
C ALA A 51 1.03 -3.55 14.43
N LYS A 52 0.61 -3.13 13.21
CA LYS A 52 -0.59 -3.70 12.56
C LYS A 52 -0.39 -5.15 12.13
N LEU A 53 0.82 -5.51 11.71
CA LEU A 53 1.16 -6.88 11.31
C LEU A 53 1.13 -7.83 12.51
N GLU A 54 1.64 -7.42 13.65
CA GLU A 54 1.58 -8.21 14.89
C GLU A 54 0.13 -8.44 15.33
N LYS A 55 -0.68 -7.38 15.33
CA LYS A 55 -2.11 -7.51 15.62
C LYS A 55 -2.81 -8.45 14.64
N ALA A 56 -2.58 -8.30 13.34
CA ALA A 56 -3.18 -9.14 12.32
C ALA A 56 -2.80 -10.63 12.46
N ARG A 57 -1.58 -10.93 12.90
CA ARG A 57 -1.14 -12.30 13.21
C ARG A 57 -1.88 -12.87 14.41
N LYS A 58 -2.04 -12.10 15.47
CA LYS A 58 -2.81 -12.53 16.66
C LYS A 58 -4.27 -12.81 16.28
N ASP A 59 -4.90 -11.91 15.52
CA ASP A 59 -6.27 -12.08 15.07
C ASP A 59 -6.42 -13.33 14.18
N TYR A 60 -5.45 -13.62 13.32
CA TYR A 60 -5.41 -14.82 12.49
C TYR A 60 -5.30 -16.11 13.32
N GLU A 61 -4.42 -16.14 14.34
CA GLU A 61 -4.27 -17.32 15.22
C GLU A 61 -5.54 -17.59 16.03
N ILE A 62 -6.24 -16.54 16.49
CA ILE A 62 -7.55 -16.71 17.17
C ILE A 62 -8.58 -17.34 16.22
N LEU A 63 -8.67 -16.83 14.98
CA LEU A 63 -9.59 -17.41 13.98
C LEU A 63 -9.23 -18.85 13.64
N LYS A 64 -7.95 -19.15 13.50
CA LYS A 64 -7.47 -20.50 13.23
C LYS A 64 -7.81 -21.45 14.38
N SER A 65 -7.56 -21.04 15.62
CA SER A 65 -7.87 -21.86 16.80
C SER A 65 -9.36 -22.12 16.95
N SER A 66 -10.22 -21.14 16.63
CA SER A 66 -11.69 -21.35 16.67
C SER A 66 -12.16 -22.43 15.70
N ILE A 67 -11.52 -22.55 14.53
CA ILE A 67 -11.84 -23.60 13.55
C ILE A 67 -11.41 -24.99 14.06
N THR A 68 -10.25 -25.08 14.73
CA THR A 68 -9.66 -26.35 15.16
C THR A 68 -10.22 -26.84 16.49
N HIS A 69 -10.59 -25.96 17.43
CA HIS A 69 -11.10 -26.34 18.74
C HIS A 69 -12.54 -26.93 18.72
N GLU A 70 -13.35 -26.55 17.75
CA GLU A 70 -14.71 -27.13 17.61
C GLU A 70 -14.70 -28.60 17.16
N GLU A 71 -13.60 -29.11 16.60
CA GLU A 71 -13.47 -30.54 16.26
C GLU A 71 -13.34 -31.45 17.50
N SER A 72 -13.05 -30.88 18.67
CA SER A 72 -12.73 -31.60 19.89
C SER A 72 -13.90 -31.73 20.87
N ASN A 73 -15.03 -31.07 20.62
CA ASN A 73 -16.21 -31.10 21.49
C ASN A 73 -17.31 -32.06 20.95
N ASP A 74 -16.99 -33.34 20.78
CA ASP A 74 -17.98 -34.37 20.55
C ASP A 74 -18.61 -34.79 21.89
N THR A 75 -19.57 -34.02 22.39
CA THR A 75 -20.40 -34.38 23.52
C THR A 75 -21.49 -35.32 23.03
N MET A 76 -21.33 -36.58 23.38
CA MET A 76 -22.12 -37.77 23.03
C MET A 76 -23.50 -37.84 23.71
N ASP A 77 -24.33 -36.78 23.71
CA ASP A 77 -25.68 -36.91 24.27
C ASP A 77 -26.67 -35.86 23.75
N THR A 78 -27.17 -36.06 22.50
CA THR A 78 -28.26 -35.22 21.98
C THR A 78 -29.14 -35.96 20.98
N SER A 79 -30.45 -35.66 21.03
CA SER A 79 -31.48 -36.18 20.12
C SER A 79 -31.13 -35.99 18.64
N PRO A 80 -31.36 -36.94 17.72
CA PRO A 80 -30.92 -36.89 16.31
C PRO A 80 -31.37 -35.65 15.55
N THR A 81 -32.54 -35.12 15.85
CA THR A 81 -33.06 -33.90 15.18
C THR A 81 -32.33 -32.62 15.61
N PHE A 82 -31.93 -32.56 16.89
CA PHE A 82 -31.17 -31.42 17.43
C PHE A 82 -29.74 -31.44 16.91
N LYS A 83 -29.17 -32.62 16.76
CA LYS A 83 -27.80 -32.82 16.21
C LYS A 83 -27.66 -32.30 14.78
N VAL A 84 -28.65 -32.53 13.91
CA VAL A 84 -28.62 -32.02 12.51
C VAL A 84 -28.68 -30.50 12.44
N LEU A 85 -29.46 -29.85 13.31
CA LEU A 85 -29.52 -28.39 13.39
C LEU A 85 -28.21 -27.79 13.94
N GLU A 86 -27.63 -28.44 14.94
CA GLU A 86 -26.37 -28.03 15.56
C GLU A 86 -25.17 -28.20 14.61
N GLU A 87 -25.10 -29.30 13.88
CA GLU A 87 -24.11 -29.57 12.83
C GLU A 87 -24.23 -28.56 11.69
N GLY A 88 -25.42 -28.15 11.31
CA GLY A 88 -25.65 -27.11 10.30
C GLY A 88 -25.14 -25.73 10.77
N ALA A 89 -25.42 -25.35 12.02
CA ALA A 89 -24.98 -24.08 12.60
C ALA A 89 -23.45 -24.04 12.78
N THR A 90 -22.84 -25.13 13.24
CA THR A 90 -21.37 -25.22 13.40
C THR A 90 -20.66 -25.20 12.07
N THR A 91 -21.20 -25.81 11.03
CA THR A 91 -20.63 -25.79 9.67
C THR A 91 -20.63 -24.37 9.10
N LEU A 92 -21.72 -23.61 9.23
CA LEU A 92 -21.79 -22.19 8.81
C LEU A 92 -20.80 -21.33 9.56
N SER A 93 -20.66 -21.52 10.88
CA SER A 93 -19.70 -20.80 11.71
C SER A 93 -18.25 -21.06 11.26
N LYS A 94 -17.91 -22.32 10.98
CA LYS A 94 -16.58 -22.69 10.44
C LYS A 94 -16.30 -22.08 9.07
N GLU A 95 -17.28 -22.05 8.18
CA GLU A 95 -17.11 -21.40 6.88
C GLU A 95 -16.89 -19.88 7.00
N GLU A 96 -17.60 -19.21 7.90
CA GLU A 96 -17.40 -17.79 8.16
C GLU A 96 -16.03 -17.51 8.76
N ALA A 97 -15.61 -18.27 9.77
CA ALA A 97 -14.29 -18.18 10.36
C ALA A 97 -13.19 -18.45 9.32
N GLY A 98 -13.38 -19.43 8.45
CA GLY A 98 -12.48 -19.73 7.34
C GLY A 98 -12.33 -18.55 6.34
N ARG A 99 -13.44 -17.92 5.97
CA ARG A 99 -13.42 -16.73 5.11
C ARG A 99 -12.71 -15.55 5.77
N LEU A 100 -12.95 -15.34 7.07
CA LEU A 100 -12.27 -14.30 7.84
C LEU A 100 -10.77 -14.57 7.97
N ALA A 101 -10.38 -15.81 8.25
CA ALA A 101 -8.98 -16.22 8.32
C ALA A 101 -8.26 -16.00 6.98
N GLN A 102 -8.88 -16.37 5.86
CA GLN A 102 -8.31 -16.09 4.52
C GLN A 102 -8.14 -14.60 4.23
N ARG A 103 -9.12 -13.78 4.63
CA ARG A 103 -9.03 -12.32 4.50
C ARG A 103 -7.90 -11.76 5.33
N GLN A 104 -7.75 -12.26 6.56
CA GLN A 104 -6.68 -11.84 7.47
C GLN A 104 -5.29 -12.24 6.93
N LEU A 105 -5.17 -13.45 6.36
CA LEU A 105 -3.93 -13.90 5.73
C LEU A 105 -3.53 -13.00 4.56
N LYS A 106 -4.47 -12.65 3.67
CA LYS A 106 -4.21 -11.69 2.57
C LYS A 106 -3.79 -10.32 3.10
N PHE A 107 -4.38 -9.85 4.20
CA PHE A 107 -4.00 -8.59 4.82
C PHE A 107 -2.58 -8.63 5.35
N ILE A 108 -2.16 -9.72 6.02
CA ILE A 108 -0.78 -9.97 6.46
C ILE A 108 0.19 -9.91 5.27
N GLN A 109 -0.13 -10.60 4.17
CA GLN A 109 0.70 -10.58 2.95
C GLN A 109 0.85 -9.16 2.37
N HIS A 110 -0.21 -8.37 2.36
CA HIS A 110 -0.16 -6.98 1.89
C HIS A 110 0.69 -6.08 2.80
N LEU A 111 0.66 -6.29 4.11
CA LEU A 111 1.53 -5.57 5.05
C LEU A 111 3.00 -5.96 4.88
N GLN A 112 3.31 -7.24 4.69
CA GLN A 112 4.66 -7.72 4.39
C GLN A 112 5.19 -7.12 3.08
N ALA A 113 4.38 -7.11 2.03
CA ALA A 113 4.74 -6.45 0.77
C ALA A 113 4.95 -4.93 0.93
N ALA A 114 4.27 -4.29 1.89
CA ALA A 114 4.52 -2.88 2.21
C ALA A 114 5.87 -2.67 2.88
N LEU A 115 6.32 -3.57 3.77
CA LEU A 115 7.66 -3.52 4.37
C LEU A 115 8.76 -3.65 3.31
N VAL A 116 8.64 -4.59 2.38
CA VAL A 116 9.59 -4.74 1.25
C VAL A 116 9.67 -3.46 0.42
N ARG A 117 8.54 -2.76 0.20
CA ARG A 117 8.54 -1.47 -0.50
C ARG A 117 9.24 -0.36 0.30
N ILE A 118 9.17 -0.38 1.63
CA ILE A 118 9.93 0.55 2.48
C ILE A 118 11.43 0.31 2.32
N GLU A 119 11.87 -0.94 2.37
CA GLU A 119 13.29 -1.31 2.18
C GLU A 119 13.82 -0.87 0.82
N ASN A 120 13.01 -1.02 -0.23
CA ASN A 120 13.33 -0.58 -1.59
C ASN A 120 13.12 0.94 -1.80
N LYS A 121 12.72 1.69 -0.77
CA LYS A 121 12.43 3.14 -0.84
C LYS A 121 11.38 3.53 -1.90
N THR A 122 10.49 2.60 -2.25
CA THR A 122 9.39 2.79 -3.20
C THR A 122 8.03 2.91 -2.53
N TYR A 123 8.01 2.90 -1.18
CA TYR A 123 6.78 3.01 -0.42
C TYR A 123 6.12 4.38 -0.56
N GLY A 124 4.80 4.38 -0.62
CA GLY A 124 4.00 5.60 -0.70
C GLY A 124 3.89 6.23 -2.08
N ILE A 125 4.44 5.61 -3.12
CA ILE A 125 4.30 6.06 -4.50
C ILE A 125 3.10 5.35 -5.13
N CYS A 126 2.19 6.11 -5.73
CA CYS A 126 1.02 5.57 -6.42
C CYS A 126 1.44 4.83 -7.70
N ARG A 127 0.96 3.60 -7.89
CA ARG A 127 1.30 2.77 -9.06
C ARG A 127 0.77 3.31 -10.39
N GLU A 128 -0.34 4.05 -10.37
CA GLU A 128 -0.96 4.59 -11.59
C GLU A 128 -0.49 6.00 -11.92
N THR A 129 -0.39 6.86 -10.90
CA THR A 129 -0.11 8.29 -11.12
C THR A 129 1.35 8.67 -10.89
N GLY A 130 2.15 7.80 -10.27
CA GLY A 130 3.53 8.10 -9.87
C GLY A 130 3.63 9.16 -8.74
N LYS A 131 2.52 9.77 -8.32
CA LYS A 131 2.47 10.78 -7.26
C LYS A 131 2.56 10.14 -5.88
N LEU A 132 2.99 10.91 -4.89
CA LEU A 132 2.96 10.47 -3.49
C LEU A 132 1.52 10.32 -2.99
N ILE A 133 1.26 9.22 -2.30
CA ILE A 133 0.02 8.96 -1.57
C ILE A 133 0.08 9.81 -0.29
N SER A 134 -1.01 10.47 0.09
CA SER A 134 -1.04 11.30 1.31
C SER A 134 -0.71 10.49 2.58
N LYS A 135 0.01 11.10 3.51
CA LYS A 135 0.39 10.46 4.79
C LYS A 135 -0.82 9.98 5.58
N GLU A 136 -1.89 10.75 5.59
CA GLU A 136 -3.15 10.41 6.27
C GLU A 136 -3.72 9.09 5.75
N ARG A 137 -3.71 8.92 4.42
CA ARG A 137 -4.14 7.67 3.80
C ARG A 137 -3.24 6.50 4.16
N LEU A 138 -1.92 6.70 4.20
CA LEU A 138 -0.96 5.66 4.57
C LEU A 138 -1.05 5.29 6.05
N ARG A 139 -1.35 6.22 6.95
CA ARG A 139 -1.62 5.94 8.37
C ARG A 139 -2.90 5.12 8.55
N ALA A 140 -3.96 5.46 7.81
CA ALA A 140 -5.20 4.69 7.84
C ALA A 140 -5.05 3.32 7.18
N VAL A 141 -4.48 3.27 5.98
CA VAL A 141 -4.32 2.08 5.13
C VAL A 141 -2.85 1.91 4.72
N PRO A 142 -1.99 1.34 5.58
CA PRO A 142 -0.54 1.29 5.32
C PRO A 142 -0.13 0.47 4.10
N HIS A 143 -0.93 -0.49 3.69
CA HIS A 143 -0.68 -1.30 2.50
C HIS A 143 -1.18 -0.66 1.19
N ALA A 144 -1.67 0.59 1.22
CA ALA A 144 -2.19 1.26 0.03
C ALA A 144 -1.11 1.43 -1.05
N THR A 145 -1.48 1.14 -2.29
CA THR A 145 -0.63 1.28 -3.49
C THR A 145 -1.18 2.31 -4.47
N LEU A 146 -2.37 2.85 -4.22
CA LEU A 146 -3.06 3.82 -5.07
C LEU A 146 -3.43 5.06 -4.26
N CYS A 147 -3.37 6.24 -4.89
CA CYS A 147 -3.94 7.45 -4.34
C CYS A 147 -5.49 7.40 -4.36
N ILE A 148 -6.16 8.33 -3.71
CA ILE A 148 -7.63 8.37 -3.63
C ILE A 148 -8.23 8.52 -5.03
N GLU A 149 -7.66 9.41 -5.85
CA GLU A 149 -8.12 9.68 -7.21
C GLU A 149 -8.07 8.43 -8.10
N ALA A 150 -6.94 7.72 -8.09
CA ALA A 150 -6.77 6.48 -8.85
C ALA A 150 -7.74 5.38 -8.35
N LYS A 151 -7.94 5.28 -7.03
CA LYS A 151 -8.87 4.31 -6.47
C LYS A 151 -10.33 4.59 -6.84
N ASN A 152 -10.72 5.85 -6.93
CA ASN A 152 -12.07 6.23 -7.33
C ASN A 152 -12.32 5.93 -8.82
N LYS A 153 -11.33 6.17 -9.68
CA LYS A 153 -11.41 5.82 -11.11
C LYS A 153 -11.62 4.31 -11.35
N GLN A 154 -11.06 3.45 -10.50
CA GLN A 154 -11.23 1.99 -10.62
C GLN A 154 -12.62 1.49 -10.16
N LYS A 155 -13.40 2.33 -9.47
CA LYS A 155 -14.75 1.96 -9.01
C LYS A 155 -15.86 2.33 -10.01
N THR A 156 -15.53 3.19 -10.97
CA THR A 156 -16.43 3.62 -12.05
C THR A 156 -16.26 2.71 -13.25
#